data_20fea524d8442536292c2687fb6a0fe4
#
_entry.id   20fea524d8442536292c2687fb6a0fe4
#
_cell.length_a   1.000
_cell.length_b   1.000
_cell.length_c   1.000
_cell.angle_alpha   90.00
_cell.angle_beta   90.00
_cell.angle_gamma   90.00
#
_symmetry.space_group_name_H-M   'P 1'
#
loop_
_entity.id
_entity.type
_entity.pdbx_description
1 polymer ?
#
loop_
_entity_poly.entity_id
_entity_poly.type
_entity_poly.pdbx_seq_one_letter_code
_entity_poly.pdbx_strand_id
1 'polypeptide(L)'
;YFWNNKIKPKIESMQLNGKRYTAIYMSLYGISNLEEISKKIFIETTQLMDKNLKKFMDASGVKNIPEYAKTGLDMANFFGVTQNGDRIDYGQFFSTDDKVLCFDDLERANVDVIDILGYINNFVEHDHIKTIIICNEKELSTKLKNSNLEMKTFIATYLLDKENKLNIKTDKPMVERIRDTIEYVFDKANDYERIKEKLIGETFEYAPEFNYIINGLLMRYENCPDLIRFLRENTNLIISTFNKSGTRNLRILKHSLTNFKKIFDMVNKSYPNTNHRVLQTMLIFTIAISFEIKAGKITKDKFVNINNNEEYKAILVSSRVFMDNR
;
A
#
# COMPACT_ATOMS: atom_id res chain seq x y z
N TYR A 1 5.41 -3.96 6.93
CA TYR A 1 6.52 -4.21 7.87
C TYR A 1 6.22 -3.69 9.28
N PHE A 2 5.92 -2.38 9.41
CA PHE A 2 5.69 -1.74 10.72
C PHE A 2 4.50 -2.34 11.47
N TRP A 3 3.39 -2.58 10.79
CA TRP A 3 2.25 -3.29 11.35
C TRP A 3 2.65 -4.66 11.94
N ASN A 4 3.18 -5.55 11.11
CA ASN A 4 3.47 -6.94 11.52
C ASN A 4 4.56 -7.06 12.59
N ASN A 5 5.54 -6.14 12.61
CA ASN A 5 6.71 -6.27 13.49
C ASN A 5 6.66 -5.36 14.71
N LYS A 6 5.78 -4.36 14.74
CA LYS A 6 5.72 -3.40 15.85
C LYS A 6 4.32 -3.25 16.43
N ILE A 7 3.32 -2.92 15.60
CA ILE A 7 1.97 -2.61 16.09
C ILE A 7 1.25 -3.89 16.53
N LYS A 8 1.12 -4.87 15.63
CA LYS A 8 0.41 -6.12 15.92
C LYS A 8 0.94 -6.84 17.17
N PRO A 9 2.26 -7.09 17.33
CA PRO A 9 2.78 -7.75 18.53
C PRO A 9 2.52 -6.94 19.80
N LYS A 10 2.56 -5.60 19.71
CA LYS A 10 2.29 -4.74 20.86
C LYS A 10 0.81 -4.82 21.28
N ILE A 11 -0.13 -4.78 20.34
CA ILE A 11 -1.57 -4.96 20.61
C ILE A 11 -1.80 -6.32 21.29
N GLU A 12 -1.25 -7.40 20.73
CA GLU A 12 -1.43 -8.77 21.22
C GLU A 12 -0.75 -9.03 22.58
N SER A 13 0.25 -8.22 22.94
CA SER A 13 0.90 -8.26 24.25
C SER A 13 0.20 -7.43 25.33
N MET A 14 -0.71 -6.52 24.93
CA MET A 14 -1.41 -5.65 25.86
C MET A 14 -2.58 -6.38 26.53
N GLN A 15 -2.73 -6.14 27.83
CA GLN A 15 -3.91 -6.52 28.59
C GLN A 15 -4.65 -5.25 29.01
N LEU A 16 -5.89 -5.11 28.60
CA LEU A 16 -6.78 -4.04 29.04
C LEU A 16 -7.99 -4.66 29.71
N ASN A 17 -8.27 -4.24 30.94
CA ASN A 17 -9.39 -4.78 31.74
C ASN A 17 -9.35 -6.32 31.90
N GLY A 18 -8.14 -6.91 32.00
CA GLY A 18 -7.96 -8.36 32.14
C GLY A 18 -8.12 -9.17 30.85
N LYS A 19 -8.40 -8.51 29.72
CA LYS A 19 -8.58 -9.15 28.41
C LYS A 19 -7.38 -8.90 27.50
N ARG A 20 -6.94 -9.93 26.74
CA ARG A 20 -5.94 -9.80 25.69
C ARG A 20 -6.63 -9.52 24.36
N TYR A 21 -6.06 -8.60 23.59
CA TYR A 21 -6.58 -8.26 22.27
C TYR A 21 -5.92 -9.07 21.17
N THR A 22 -6.70 -9.46 20.18
CA THR A 22 -6.22 -10.12 18.96
C THR A 22 -6.33 -9.13 17.80
N ALA A 23 -5.22 -8.90 17.09
CA ALA A 23 -5.19 -8.00 15.95
C ALA A 23 -5.46 -8.76 14.64
N ILE A 24 -6.55 -8.43 13.98
CA ILE A 24 -6.95 -8.96 12.67
C ILE A 24 -6.54 -7.95 11.60
N TYR A 25 -5.67 -8.39 10.68
CA TYR A 25 -5.18 -7.55 9.59
C TYR A 25 -5.82 -7.94 8.27
N MET A 26 -6.26 -6.92 7.52
CA MET A 26 -6.84 -7.12 6.21
C MET A 26 -6.38 -6.04 5.23
N SER A 27 -5.85 -6.45 4.08
CA SER A 27 -5.61 -5.56 2.96
C SER A 27 -6.87 -5.43 2.11
N LEU A 28 -7.25 -4.19 1.84
CA LEU A 28 -8.35 -3.81 0.95
C LEU A 28 -7.94 -3.77 -0.53
N TYR A 29 -6.68 -4.09 -0.82
CA TYR A 29 -6.18 -4.11 -2.19
C TYR A 29 -7.01 -5.02 -3.10
N GLY A 30 -7.54 -4.45 -4.17
CA GLY A 30 -8.29 -5.20 -5.20
C GLY A 30 -9.69 -5.66 -4.78
N ILE A 31 -10.18 -5.27 -3.61
CA ILE A 31 -11.56 -5.56 -3.20
C ILE A 31 -12.54 -4.82 -4.10
N SER A 32 -13.53 -5.53 -4.62
CA SER A 32 -14.49 -5.03 -5.60
C SER A 32 -15.90 -4.83 -5.05
N ASN A 33 -16.19 -5.36 -3.86
CA ASN A 33 -17.47 -5.18 -3.17
C ASN A 33 -17.30 -5.33 -1.65
N LEU A 34 -18.27 -4.83 -0.88
CA LEU A 34 -18.24 -4.85 0.59
C LEU A 34 -18.38 -6.27 1.17
N GLU A 35 -19.03 -7.17 0.47
CA GLU A 35 -19.21 -8.56 0.89
C GLU A 35 -17.87 -9.30 0.97
N GLU A 36 -16.92 -8.99 0.07
CA GLU A 36 -15.56 -9.52 0.14
C GLU A 36 -14.83 -9.11 1.43
N ILE A 37 -15.13 -7.93 1.97
CA ILE A 37 -14.59 -7.47 3.25
C ILE A 37 -15.10 -8.38 4.37
N SER A 38 -16.43 -8.58 4.46
CA SER A 38 -17.05 -9.46 5.44
C SER A 38 -16.49 -10.88 5.38
N LYS A 39 -16.37 -11.42 4.16
CA LYS A 39 -15.81 -12.75 3.92
C LYS A 39 -14.35 -12.87 4.39
N LYS A 40 -13.51 -11.87 4.11
CA LYS A 40 -12.10 -11.86 4.56
C LYS A 40 -12.00 -11.78 6.08
N ILE A 41 -12.79 -10.92 6.73
CA ILE A 41 -12.81 -10.82 8.18
C ILE A 41 -13.20 -12.17 8.79
N PHE A 42 -14.22 -12.79 8.24
CA PHE A 42 -14.67 -14.12 8.69
C PHE A 42 -13.57 -15.17 8.56
N ILE A 43 -12.86 -15.24 7.42
CA ILE A 43 -11.77 -16.19 7.20
C ILE A 43 -10.64 -15.97 8.21
N GLU A 44 -10.18 -14.73 8.39
CA GLU A 44 -9.10 -14.38 9.33
C GLU A 44 -9.51 -14.69 10.79
N THR A 45 -10.77 -14.47 11.11
CA THR A 45 -11.29 -14.75 12.46
C THR A 45 -11.40 -16.24 12.75
N THR A 46 -11.84 -17.03 11.77
CA THR A 46 -11.98 -18.50 11.92
C THR A 46 -10.63 -19.20 11.97
N GLN A 47 -9.62 -18.73 11.23
CA GLN A 47 -8.26 -19.30 11.32
C GLN A 47 -7.63 -19.11 12.71
N LEU A 48 -8.02 -18.09 13.44
CA LEU A 48 -7.56 -17.84 14.80
C LEU A 48 -8.34 -18.63 15.87
N MET A 49 -9.42 -19.33 15.48
CA MET A 49 -10.41 -19.90 16.41
C MET A 49 -10.72 -21.37 16.18
N ASP A 50 -9.72 -22.24 16.24
CA ASP A 50 -9.93 -23.70 16.23
C ASP A 50 -10.98 -24.22 17.25
N LYS A 51 -11.18 -23.47 18.34
CA LYS A 51 -12.15 -23.83 19.41
C LYS A 51 -13.57 -23.33 19.19
N ASN A 52 -13.80 -22.29 18.38
CA ASN A 52 -15.12 -21.70 18.14
C ASN A 52 -15.80 -22.22 16.86
N LEU A 53 -15.10 -22.97 16.03
CA LEU A 53 -15.67 -23.62 14.85
C LEU A 53 -16.89 -24.48 15.22
N LYS A 54 -16.81 -25.18 16.36
CA LYS A 54 -17.88 -26.02 16.86
C LYS A 54 -19.14 -25.22 17.26
N LYS A 55 -18.95 -24.05 17.90
CA LYS A 55 -20.06 -23.13 18.23
C LYS A 55 -20.71 -22.53 17.00
N PHE A 56 -19.91 -22.21 15.98
CA PHE A 56 -20.40 -21.73 14.69
C PHE A 56 -21.24 -22.81 13.98
N MET A 57 -20.76 -24.05 13.98
CA MET A 57 -21.48 -25.19 13.40
C MET A 57 -22.83 -25.41 14.08
N ASP A 58 -22.88 -25.31 15.41
CA ASP A 58 -24.10 -25.46 16.19
C ASP A 58 -25.10 -24.31 15.94
N ALA A 59 -24.62 -23.07 15.80
CA ALA A 59 -25.46 -21.88 15.56
C ALA A 59 -26.01 -21.81 14.13
N SER A 60 -25.24 -22.27 13.11
CA SER A 60 -25.64 -22.25 11.70
C SER A 60 -26.61 -23.38 11.31
N GLY A 61 -26.91 -24.31 12.23
CA GLY A 61 -27.81 -25.45 11.97
C GLY A 61 -27.24 -26.49 10.98
N VAL A 62 -26.00 -26.32 10.55
CA VAL A 62 -25.32 -27.22 9.59
C VAL A 62 -24.76 -28.42 10.33
N LYS A 63 -25.46 -29.53 10.25
CA LYS A 63 -25.09 -30.76 10.97
C LYS A 63 -23.91 -31.51 10.39
N ASN A 64 -23.54 -31.28 9.12
CA ASN A 64 -22.45 -32.00 8.43
C ASN A 64 -21.67 -31.04 7.53
N ILE A 65 -20.51 -30.57 7.97
CA ILE A 65 -19.56 -29.88 7.11
C ILE A 65 -18.63 -30.97 6.50
N PRO A 66 -18.51 -30.99 5.17
CA PRO A 66 -17.58 -31.93 4.51
C PRO A 66 -16.14 -31.69 4.99
N GLU A 67 -15.35 -32.77 5.03
CA GLU A 67 -13.97 -32.72 5.56
C GLU A 67 -13.07 -31.73 4.79
N TYR A 68 -13.34 -31.54 3.50
CA TYR A 68 -12.65 -30.54 2.65
C TYR A 68 -13.00 -29.09 2.96
N ALA A 69 -14.11 -28.83 3.64
CA ALA A 69 -14.56 -27.47 3.99
C ALA A 69 -14.17 -27.06 5.42
N LYS A 70 -13.16 -27.69 6.01
CA LYS A 70 -12.70 -27.39 7.38
C LYS A 70 -11.78 -26.18 7.47
N THR A 71 -11.27 -25.68 6.35
CA THR A 71 -10.50 -24.43 6.32
C THR A 71 -11.45 -23.23 6.25
N GLY A 72 -11.06 -22.08 6.82
CA GLY A 72 -11.90 -20.88 6.80
C GLY A 72 -12.32 -20.44 5.39
N LEU A 73 -11.43 -20.63 4.38
CA LEU A 73 -11.72 -20.36 2.98
C LEU A 73 -12.76 -21.33 2.39
N ASP A 74 -12.62 -22.62 2.66
CA ASP A 74 -13.52 -23.65 2.18
C ASP A 74 -14.90 -23.51 2.83
N MET A 75 -14.96 -23.14 4.12
CA MET A 75 -16.19 -22.81 4.81
C MET A 75 -16.88 -21.59 4.19
N ALA A 76 -16.18 -20.51 3.94
CA ALA A 76 -16.76 -19.33 3.30
C ALA A 76 -17.29 -19.63 1.89
N ASN A 77 -16.60 -20.50 1.14
CA ASN A 77 -17.06 -20.95 -0.18
C ASN A 77 -18.28 -21.90 -0.06
N PHE A 78 -18.26 -22.82 0.89
CA PHE A 78 -19.36 -23.74 1.14
C PHE A 78 -20.65 -23.00 1.49
N PHE A 79 -20.61 -22.05 2.40
CA PHE A 79 -21.79 -21.23 2.76
C PHE A 79 -22.24 -20.32 1.62
N GLY A 80 -21.33 -19.78 0.82
CA GLY A 80 -21.67 -18.95 -0.35
C GLY A 80 -22.35 -19.72 -1.48
N VAL A 81 -22.15 -21.03 -1.57
CA VAL A 81 -22.70 -21.89 -2.63
C VAL A 81 -24.01 -22.60 -2.20
N THR A 82 -24.18 -22.85 -0.89
CA THR A 82 -25.27 -23.72 -0.40
C THR A 82 -26.54 -22.97 0.02
N GLN A 83 -26.53 -21.65 0.05
CA GLN A 83 -27.73 -20.89 0.45
C GLN A 83 -28.45 -20.29 -0.76
N ASN A 84 -29.71 -20.62 -0.91
CA ASN A 84 -30.66 -20.18 -1.94
C ASN A 84 -30.85 -18.66 -2.03
N GLY A 85 -29.83 -17.91 -2.44
CA GLY A 85 -29.93 -16.45 -2.69
C GLY A 85 -29.99 -15.55 -1.45
N ASP A 86 -30.04 -16.08 -0.23
CA ASP A 86 -29.98 -15.31 0.99
C ASP A 86 -28.53 -14.90 1.25
N ARG A 87 -28.30 -13.60 1.36
CA ARG A 87 -26.98 -13.07 1.72
C ARG A 87 -26.63 -13.48 3.14
N ILE A 88 -25.51 -14.18 3.30
CA ILE A 88 -25.00 -14.53 4.62
C ILE A 88 -24.49 -13.25 5.26
N ASP A 89 -25.09 -12.86 6.37
CA ASP A 89 -24.56 -11.82 7.24
C ASP A 89 -23.42 -12.41 8.08
N TYR A 90 -22.20 -12.32 7.52
CA TYR A 90 -20.99 -12.76 8.22
C TYR A 90 -20.76 -12.01 9.54
N GLY A 91 -21.35 -10.81 9.70
CA GLY A 91 -21.20 -9.99 10.90
C GLY A 91 -21.76 -10.65 12.15
N GLN A 92 -22.84 -11.44 12.02
CA GLN A 92 -23.46 -12.15 13.15
C GLN A 92 -22.55 -13.22 13.78
N PHE A 93 -21.51 -13.63 13.08
CA PHE A 93 -20.60 -14.71 13.51
C PHE A 93 -19.31 -14.21 14.14
N PHE A 94 -19.15 -12.89 14.29
CA PHE A 94 -17.97 -12.34 14.96
C PHE A 94 -18.23 -12.14 16.45
N SER A 95 -17.45 -12.86 17.29
CA SER A 95 -17.26 -12.37 18.65
C SER A 95 -16.34 -11.15 18.57
N THR A 96 -16.88 -9.99 18.86
CA THR A 96 -16.22 -8.69 18.70
C THR A 96 -15.39 -8.28 19.91
N ASP A 97 -15.69 -8.91 21.05
CA ASP A 97 -15.00 -8.69 22.31
C ASP A 97 -13.53 -8.99 22.20
N ASP A 98 -12.59 -8.28 22.40
CA ASP A 98 -11.15 -8.56 22.38
C ASP A 98 -10.47 -8.51 21.01
N LYS A 99 -11.10 -7.87 19.99
CA LYS A 99 -10.49 -7.75 18.68
C LYS A 99 -10.15 -6.31 18.32
N VAL A 100 -9.08 -6.17 17.53
CA VAL A 100 -8.72 -4.92 16.86
C VAL A 100 -8.65 -5.22 15.37
N LEU A 101 -9.50 -4.58 14.58
CA LEU A 101 -9.47 -4.70 13.12
C LEU A 101 -8.47 -3.71 12.54
N CYS A 102 -7.64 -4.16 11.61
CA CYS A 102 -6.74 -3.32 10.85
C CYS A 102 -7.04 -3.44 9.36
N PHE A 103 -7.47 -2.34 8.75
CA PHE A 103 -7.70 -2.21 7.31
C PHE A 103 -6.52 -1.48 6.68
N ASP A 104 -5.86 -2.11 5.70
CA ASP A 104 -4.70 -1.56 4.98
C ASP A 104 -5.01 -1.39 3.50
N ASP A 105 -4.26 -0.54 2.80
CA ASP A 105 -4.38 -0.26 1.37
C ASP A 105 -5.77 0.30 0.96
N LEU A 106 -6.40 1.15 1.78
CA LEU A 106 -7.72 1.73 1.49
C LEU A 106 -7.74 2.47 0.14
N GLU A 107 -6.66 3.16 -0.21
CA GLU A 107 -6.51 3.86 -1.49
C GLU A 107 -6.51 2.93 -2.70
N ARG A 108 -6.30 1.61 -2.50
CA ARG A 108 -6.19 0.60 -3.56
C ARG A 108 -7.42 -0.28 -3.71
N ALA A 109 -8.45 -0.03 -2.92
CA ALA A 109 -9.72 -0.71 -3.08
C ALA A 109 -10.40 -0.28 -4.40
N ASN A 110 -11.15 -1.18 -5.03
CA ASN A 110 -11.95 -0.87 -6.22
C ASN A 110 -13.38 -0.43 -5.88
N VAL A 111 -13.74 -0.45 -4.60
CA VAL A 111 -15.00 0.08 -4.06
C VAL A 111 -14.85 1.56 -3.74
N ASP A 112 -15.95 2.31 -3.76
CA ASP A 112 -15.93 3.71 -3.31
C ASP A 112 -15.47 3.79 -1.84
N VAL A 113 -14.56 4.71 -1.59
CA VAL A 113 -13.97 4.89 -0.25
C VAL A 113 -15.03 5.25 0.78
N ILE A 114 -16.03 6.04 0.38
CA ILE A 114 -17.15 6.45 1.23
C ILE A 114 -17.96 5.23 1.68
N ASP A 115 -18.22 4.30 0.76
CA ASP A 115 -18.93 3.06 1.07
C ASP A 115 -18.15 2.17 2.02
N ILE A 116 -16.82 2.07 1.83
CA ILE A 116 -15.94 1.32 2.73
C ILE A 116 -15.92 1.95 4.12
N LEU A 117 -15.78 3.28 4.21
CA LEU A 117 -15.78 3.97 5.49
C LEU A 117 -17.13 3.84 6.21
N GLY A 118 -18.25 3.93 5.47
CA GLY A 118 -19.58 3.65 6.00
C GLY A 118 -19.71 2.23 6.53
N TYR A 119 -19.14 1.26 5.82
CA TYR A 119 -19.12 -0.14 6.27
C TYR A 119 -18.26 -0.32 7.54
N ILE A 120 -17.07 0.30 7.59
CA ILE A 120 -16.20 0.28 8.78
C ILE A 120 -16.89 0.94 9.98
N ASN A 121 -17.67 1.99 9.74
CA ASN A 121 -18.42 2.70 10.79
C ASN A 121 -19.37 1.77 11.57
N ASN A 122 -19.95 0.77 10.88
CA ASN A 122 -20.81 -0.20 11.56
C ASN A 122 -20.04 -0.98 12.65
N PHE A 123 -18.81 -1.38 12.40
CA PHE A 123 -17.97 -2.04 13.41
C PHE A 123 -17.62 -1.12 14.57
N VAL A 124 -17.39 0.17 14.29
CA VAL A 124 -16.97 1.14 15.30
C VAL A 124 -18.16 1.57 16.17
N GLU A 125 -19.27 1.99 15.55
CA GLU A 125 -20.43 2.54 16.27
C GLU A 125 -21.35 1.46 16.85
N HIS A 126 -21.63 0.40 16.11
CA HIS A 126 -22.58 -0.62 16.55
C HIS A 126 -21.93 -1.75 17.33
N ASP A 127 -20.78 -2.23 16.85
CA ASP A 127 -20.10 -3.37 17.46
C ASP A 127 -19.02 -2.96 18.48
N HIS A 128 -18.73 -1.65 18.59
CA HIS A 128 -17.71 -1.08 19.48
C HIS A 128 -16.31 -1.69 19.29
N ILE A 129 -16.00 -2.15 18.06
CA ILE A 129 -14.73 -2.75 17.72
C ILE A 129 -13.67 -1.67 17.50
N LYS A 130 -12.51 -1.83 18.15
CA LYS A 130 -11.36 -0.97 17.89
C LYS A 130 -10.83 -1.18 16.48
N THR A 131 -10.76 -0.11 15.70
CA THR A 131 -10.38 -0.18 14.29
C THR A 131 -9.18 0.72 14.00
N ILE A 132 -8.26 0.22 13.21
CA ILE A 132 -7.10 0.95 12.70
C ILE A 132 -7.16 0.93 11.17
N ILE A 133 -7.03 2.10 10.55
CA ILE A 133 -6.94 2.22 9.09
C ILE A 133 -5.53 2.66 8.73
N ILE A 134 -4.90 1.94 7.80
CA ILE A 134 -3.60 2.26 7.24
C ILE A 134 -3.79 2.60 5.77
N CYS A 135 -3.42 3.80 5.36
CA CYS A 135 -3.56 4.22 3.97
C CYS A 135 -2.54 5.28 3.56
N ASN A 136 -2.34 5.43 2.26
CA ASN A 136 -1.68 6.59 1.70
C ASN A 136 -2.71 7.70 1.45
N GLU A 137 -2.89 8.59 2.41
CA GLU A 137 -3.93 9.62 2.35
C GLU A 137 -3.78 10.57 1.15
N LYS A 138 -2.55 10.85 0.70
CA LYS A 138 -2.32 11.67 -0.51
C LYS A 138 -2.81 10.95 -1.78
N GLU A 139 -2.56 9.66 -1.89
CA GLU A 139 -3.03 8.85 -3.01
C GLU A 139 -4.55 8.71 -2.97
N LEU A 140 -5.11 8.50 -1.78
CA LEU A 140 -6.54 8.45 -1.54
C LEU A 140 -7.24 9.75 -1.97
N SER A 141 -6.74 10.90 -1.53
CA SER A 141 -7.25 12.23 -1.91
C SER A 141 -7.18 12.46 -3.42
N THR A 142 -6.08 12.05 -4.07
CA THR A 142 -5.93 12.14 -5.53
C THR A 142 -6.95 11.26 -6.25
N LYS A 143 -7.17 10.03 -5.78
CA LYS A 143 -8.16 9.11 -6.34
C LYS A 143 -9.57 9.67 -6.23
N LEU A 144 -9.95 10.25 -5.09
CA LEU A 144 -11.25 10.86 -4.88
C LEU A 144 -11.48 12.07 -5.80
N LYS A 145 -10.47 12.93 -5.96
CA LYS A 145 -10.54 14.07 -6.90
C LYS A 145 -10.73 13.62 -8.35
N ASN A 146 -10.04 12.57 -8.76
CA ASN A 146 -10.07 12.05 -10.12
C ASN A 146 -11.24 11.09 -10.42
N SER A 147 -12.05 10.74 -9.42
CA SER A 147 -13.21 9.88 -9.63
C SER A 147 -14.21 10.55 -10.59
N ASN A 148 -14.66 9.80 -11.63
CA ASN A 148 -15.60 10.28 -12.65
C ASN A 148 -15.14 11.57 -13.38
N LEU A 149 -13.82 11.72 -13.60
CA LEU A 149 -13.24 12.94 -14.18
C LEU A 149 -13.84 13.27 -15.57
N GLU A 150 -14.10 12.26 -16.40
CA GLU A 150 -14.71 12.44 -17.73
C GLU A 150 -16.10 13.09 -17.62
N MET A 151 -16.97 12.55 -16.76
CA MET A 151 -18.31 13.10 -16.53
C MET A 151 -18.24 14.52 -15.94
N LYS A 152 -17.35 14.74 -14.96
CA LYS A 152 -17.12 16.06 -14.37
C LYS A 152 -16.66 17.08 -15.41
N THR A 153 -15.72 16.68 -16.27
CA THR A 153 -15.23 17.51 -17.37
C THR A 153 -16.34 17.85 -18.34
N PHE A 154 -17.17 16.86 -18.72
CA PHE A 154 -18.31 17.09 -19.59
C PHE A 154 -19.30 18.11 -19.00
N ILE A 155 -19.68 17.93 -17.73
CA ILE A 155 -20.62 18.85 -17.05
C ILE A 155 -20.00 20.23 -16.91
N ALA A 156 -18.72 20.35 -16.51
CA ALA A 156 -18.02 21.62 -16.40
C ALA A 156 -17.96 22.36 -17.76
N THR A 157 -17.64 21.64 -18.83
CA THR A 157 -17.63 22.20 -20.18
C THR A 157 -19.01 22.70 -20.60
N TYR A 158 -20.06 21.95 -20.31
CA TYR A 158 -21.44 22.34 -20.58
C TYR A 158 -21.85 23.61 -19.81
N LEU A 159 -21.47 23.70 -18.53
CA LEU A 159 -21.75 24.90 -17.71
C LEU A 159 -21.02 26.13 -18.26
N LEU A 160 -19.74 25.97 -18.61
CA LEU A 160 -18.93 27.05 -19.19
C LEU A 160 -19.42 27.48 -20.58
N ASP A 161 -19.97 26.58 -21.39
CA ASP A 161 -20.58 26.95 -22.66
C ASP A 161 -21.83 27.80 -22.46
N LYS A 162 -22.63 27.52 -21.43
CA LYS A 162 -23.74 28.40 -21.02
C LYS A 162 -23.27 29.78 -20.58
N GLU A 163 -22.19 29.84 -19.76
CA GLU A 163 -21.62 31.14 -19.33
C GLU A 163 -21.07 31.96 -20.51
N ASN A 164 -20.41 31.31 -21.48
CA ASN A 164 -19.92 31.98 -22.68
C ASN A 164 -21.06 32.60 -23.51
N LYS A 165 -22.22 31.97 -23.54
CA LYS A 165 -23.44 32.53 -24.18
C LYS A 165 -23.97 33.78 -23.48
N LEU A 166 -23.61 33.97 -22.21
CA LEU A 166 -23.92 35.16 -21.40
C LEU A 166 -22.87 36.24 -21.49
N ASN A 167 -21.89 36.14 -22.40
CA ASN A 167 -20.80 37.10 -22.63
C ASN A 167 -19.94 37.44 -21.38
N ILE A 168 -19.75 36.53 -20.47
CA ILE A 168 -18.87 36.71 -19.32
C ILE A 168 -17.41 36.54 -19.80
N LYS A 169 -16.73 37.69 -20.02
CA LYS A 169 -15.31 37.68 -20.40
C LYS A 169 -14.43 37.34 -19.19
N THR A 170 -13.61 36.34 -19.33
CA THR A 170 -12.57 35.96 -18.36
C THR A 170 -11.24 35.78 -19.08
N ASP A 171 -10.16 36.29 -18.51
CA ASP A 171 -8.81 36.15 -19.08
C ASP A 171 -8.16 34.77 -18.80
N LYS A 172 -8.83 33.89 -18.06
CA LYS A 172 -8.31 32.56 -17.73
C LYS A 172 -8.39 31.60 -18.92
N PRO A 173 -7.34 30.78 -19.15
CA PRO A 173 -7.38 29.70 -20.16
C PRO A 173 -8.52 28.72 -19.90
N MET A 174 -9.11 28.17 -20.99
CA MET A 174 -10.24 27.25 -20.89
C MET A 174 -9.99 26.05 -19.97
N VAL A 175 -8.77 25.52 -19.98
CA VAL A 175 -8.38 24.38 -19.13
C VAL A 175 -8.44 24.74 -17.63
N GLU A 176 -8.02 25.93 -17.27
CA GLU A 176 -8.12 26.41 -15.88
C GLU A 176 -9.56 26.63 -15.46
N ARG A 177 -10.39 27.21 -16.33
CA ARG A 177 -11.81 27.39 -16.08
C ARG A 177 -12.53 26.07 -15.86
N ILE A 178 -12.25 25.06 -16.69
CA ILE A 178 -12.81 23.71 -16.51
C ILE A 178 -12.40 23.15 -15.13
N ARG A 179 -11.13 23.28 -14.75
CA ARG A 179 -10.63 22.81 -13.46
C ARG A 179 -11.33 23.51 -12.28
N ASP A 180 -11.38 24.83 -12.31
CA ASP A 180 -12.04 25.64 -11.28
C ASP A 180 -13.54 25.26 -11.15
N THR A 181 -14.21 25.05 -12.27
CA THR A 181 -15.63 24.64 -12.30
C THR A 181 -15.82 23.23 -11.73
N ILE A 182 -14.92 22.29 -12.06
CA ILE A 182 -14.95 20.94 -11.48
C ILE A 182 -14.76 21.01 -9.97
N GLU A 183 -13.80 21.79 -9.51
CA GLU A 183 -13.52 21.96 -8.08
C GLU A 183 -14.71 22.61 -7.35
N TYR A 184 -15.32 23.62 -7.93
CA TYR A 184 -16.49 24.29 -7.36
C TYR A 184 -17.76 23.42 -7.30
N VAL A 185 -18.03 22.67 -8.39
CA VAL A 185 -19.29 21.90 -8.51
C VAL A 185 -19.21 20.53 -7.85
N PHE A 186 -18.01 19.93 -7.83
CA PHE A 186 -17.82 18.52 -7.43
C PHE A 186 -16.80 18.37 -6.30
N ASP A 187 -16.75 19.30 -5.37
CA ASP A 187 -15.82 19.21 -4.23
C ASP A 187 -16.19 18.06 -3.28
N LYS A 188 -15.92 16.83 -3.75
CA LYS A 188 -16.04 15.61 -2.94
C LYS A 188 -14.97 15.52 -1.83
N ALA A 189 -13.97 16.37 -1.83
CA ALA A 189 -13.01 16.43 -0.74
C ALA A 189 -13.73 16.75 0.58
N ASN A 190 -14.79 17.57 0.52
CA ASN A 190 -15.62 17.86 1.68
C ASN A 190 -16.36 16.64 2.24
N ASP A 191 -16.84 15.72 1.39
CA ASP A 191 -17.54 14.53 1.87
C ASP A 191 -16.58 13.56 2.58
N TYR A 192 -15.38 13.37 2.05
CA TYR A 192 -14.36 12.55 2.71
C TYR A 192 -13.91 13.16 4.04
N GLU A 193 -13.60 14.45 4.08
CA GLU A 193 -13.19 15.13 5.32
C GLU A 193 -14.30 15.09 6.38
N ARG A 194 -15.55 15.27 6.00
CA ARG A 194 -16.70 15.17 6.92
C ARG A 194 -16.87 13.77 7.49
N ILE A 195 -16.69 12.72 6.67
CA ILE A 195 -16.78 11.34 7.14
C ILE A 195 -15.56 11.02 8.00
N LYS A 196 -14.37 11.47 7.59
CA LYS A 196 -13.14 11.32 8.36
C LYS A 196 -13.27 11.95 9.74
N GLU A 197 -13.74 13.19 9.83
CA GLU A 197 -13.96 13.90 11.10
C GLU A 197 -14.94 13.16 12.02
N LYS A 198 -15.98 12.55 11.45
CA LYS A 198 -16.99 11.81 12.22
C LYS A 198 -16.50 10.44 12.66
N LEU A 199 -15.80 9.70 11.79
CA LEU A 199 -15.44 8.29 12.01
C LEU A 199 -14.07 8.14 12.67
N ILE A 200 -13.10 9.00 12.32
CA ILE A 200 -11.70 8.84 12.73
C ILE A 200 -11.41 9.75 13.93
N GLY A 201 -11.17 9.12 15.08
CA GLY A 201 -10.85 9.84 16.31
C GLY A 201 -9.46 10.46 16.28
N GLU A 202 -8.45 9.72 15.82
CA GLU A 202 -7.06 10.19 15.79
C GLU A 202 -6.36 9.78 14.49
N THR A 203 -5.57 10.69 13.93
CA THR A 203 -4.76 10.45 12.73
C THR A 203 -3.28 10.64 13.05
N PHE A 204 -2.46 9.63 12.72
CA PHE A 204 -1.03 9.65 12.91
C PHE A 204 -0.31 9.56 11.57
N GLU A 205 0.56 10.53 11.28
CA GLU A 205 1.45 10.42 10.13
C GLU A 205 2.65 9.54 10.48
N TYR A 206 2.82 8.44 9.75
CA TYR A 206 3.98 7.59 9.91
C TYR A 206 5.15 8.10 9.07
N ALA A 207 6.05 8.82 9.72
CA ALA A 207 7.30 9.31 9.14
C ALA A 207 8.50 8.56 9.76
N PRO A 208 8.87 7.39 9.25
CA PRO A 208 9.93 6.59 9.82
C PRO A 208 11.30 7.21 9.58
N GLU A 209 12.21 7.11 10.56
CA GLU A 209 13.62 7.43 10.37
C GLU A 209 14.24 6.47 9.35
N PHE A 210 14.81 7.02 8.28
CA PHE A 210 15.40 6.23 7.20
C PHE A 210 16.51 5.30 7.67
N ASN A 211 17.36 5.75 8.59
CA ASN A 211 18.42 4.93 9.17
C ASN A 211 17.87 3.63 9.78
N TYR A 212 16.76 3.72 10.51
CA TYR A 212 16.13 2.55 11.11
C TYR A 212 15.61 1.57 10.05
N ILE A 213 14.97 2.10 9.01
CA ILE A 213 14.44 1.27 7.91
C ILE A 213 15.56 0.59 7.15
N ILE A 214 16.61 1.35 6.79
CA ILE A 214 17.77 0.81 6.05
C ILE A 214 18.42 -0.30 6.88
N ASN A 215 18.69 -0.07 8.15
CA ASN A 215 19.25 -1.10 9.03
C ASN A 215 18.38 -2.36 9.06
N GLY A 216 17.05 -2.22 9.15
CA GLY A 216 16.13 -3.36 9.07
C GLY A 216 16.17 -4.09 7.73
N LEU A 217 16.40 -3.39 6.61
CA LEU A 217 16.60 -4.00 5.30
C LEU A 217 17.94 -4.75 5.21
N LEU A 218 18.99 -4.21 5.81
CA LEU A 218 20.34 -4.82 5.79
C LEU A 218 20.41 -6.09 6.63
N MET A 219 19.62 -6.24 7.67
CA MET A 219 19.54 -7.47 8.48
C MET A 219 19.24 -8.73 7.64
N ARG A 220 18.62 -8.57 6.47
CA ARG A 220 18.37 -9.69 5.55
C ARG A 220 19.62 -10.33 4.97
N TYR A 221 20.76 -9.65 5.07
CA TYR A 221 22.05 -10.06 4.56
C TYR A 221 23.01 -10.54 5.65
N GLU A 222 22.52 -10.79 6.88
CA GLU A 222 23.36 -11.26 8.00
C GLU A 222 24.10 -12.56 7.71
N ASN A 223 23.52 -13.42 6.89
CA ASN A 223 24.15 -14.65 6.44
C ASN A 223 25.26 -14.43 5.38
N CYS A 224 25.56 -13.18 5.01
CA CYS A 224 26.59 -12.80 4.04
C CYS A 224 27.53 -11.75 4.71
N PRO A 225 28.53 -12.16 5.53
CA PRO A 225 29.31 -11.26 6.39
C PRO A 225 30.03 -10.13 5.64
N ASP A 226 30.61 -10.42 4.50
CA ASP A 226 31.35 -9.41 3.70
C ASP A 226 30.39 -8.42 3.04
N LEU A 227 29.26 -8.86 2.54
CA LEU A 227 28.24 -8.00 1.94
C LEU A 227 27.63 -7.09 3.00
N ILE A 228 27.21 -7.62 4.16
CA ILE A 228 26.58 -6.79 5.19
C ILE A 228 27.54 -5.76 5.75
N ARG A 229 28.82 -6.11 5.93
CA ARG A 229 29.86 -5.16 6.32
C ARG A 229 29.96 -4.03 5.31
N PHE A 230 30.11 -4.35 4.03
CA PHE A 230 30.19 -3.39 2.93
C PHE A 230 28.95 -2.48 2.89
N LEU A 231 27.74 -3.04 2.99
CA LEU A 231 26.50 -2.25 2.95
C LEU A 231 26.36 -1.34 4.17
N ARG A 232 26.77 -1.78 5.37
CA ARG A 232 26.76 -0.95 6.60
C ARG A 232 27.73 0.22 6.48
N GLU A 233 28.93 0.00 6.00
CA GLU A 233 29.93 1.06 5.75
C GLU A 233 29.43 2.10 4.72
N ASN A 234 28.56 1.69 3.82
CA ASN A 234 28.00 2.52 2.74
C ASN A 234 26.55 2.95 2.98
N THR A 235 26.04 2.89 4.21
CA THR A 235 24.64 3.24 4.53
C THR A 235 24.30 4.66 4.10
N ASN A 236 25.17 5.65 4.35
CA ASN A 236 24.95 7.03 3.94
C ASN A 236 24.85 7.19 2.42
N LEU A 237 25.61 6.41 1.67
CA LEU A 237 25.60 6.39 0.21
C LEU A 237 24.27 5.82 -0.30
N ILE A 238 23.78 4.75 0.31
CA ILE A 238 22.48 4.14 0.01
C ILE A 238 21.35 5.16 0.26
N ILE A 239 21.36 5.84 1.42
CA ILE A 239 20.37 6.83 1.81
C ILE A 239 20.38 8.02 0.85
N SER A 240 21.55 8.56 0.55
CA SER A 240 21.70 9.67 -0.38
C SER A 240 21.13 9.33 -1.76
N THR A 241 21.51 8.18 -2.33
CA THR A 241 21.01 7.70 -3.63
C THR A 241 19.49 7.48 -3.61
N PHE A 242 18.98 6.88 -2.54
CA PHE A 242 17.55 6.67 -2.34
C PHE A 242 16.76 7.99 -2.29
N ASN A 243 17.23 8.98 -1.56
CA ASN A 243 16.58 10.28 -1.45
C ASN A 243 16.56 11.02 -2.80
N LYS A 244 17.62 10.92 -3.59
CA LYS A 244 17.71 11.51 -4.95
C LYS A 244 16.76 10.86 -5.96
N SER A 245 16.27 9.64 -5.71
CA SER A 245 15.34 8.92 -6.60
C SER A 245 14.00 9.62 -6.79
N GLY A 246 13.61 10.50 -5.86
CA GLY A 246 12.34 11.25 -5.87
C GLY A 246 11.10 10.44 -5.49
N THR A 247 11.09 9.13 -5.72
CA THR A 247 9.93 8.26 -5.45
C THR A 247 9.93 7.66 -4.04
N ARG A 248 11.07 7.63 -3.36
CA ARG A 248 11.28 7.05 -2.02
C ARG A 248 10.62 5.67 -1.81
N ASN A 249 10.60 4.85 -2.86
CA ASN A 249 9.95 3.54 -2.83
C ASN A 249 10.87 2.46 -2.25
N LEU A 250 10.61 2.03 -1.03
CA LEU A 250 11.39 1.02 -0.31
C LEU A 250 11.37 -0.37 -0.98
N ARG A 251 10.31 -0.71 -1.75
CA ARG A 251 10.27 -1.99 -2.49
C ARG A 251 11.30 -2.00 -3.61
N ILE A 252 11.48 -0.86 -4.29
CA ILE A 252 12.50 -0.72 -5.33
C ILE A 252 13.89 -0.81 -4.70
N LEU A 253 14.14 -0.11 -3.59
CA LEU A 253 15.41 -0.18 -2.87
C LEU A 253 15.74 -1.61 -2.44
N LYS A 254 14.77 -2.31 -1.84
CA LYS A 254 14.95 -3.71 -1.47
C LYS A 254 15.34 -4.59 -2.67
N HIS A 255 14.67 -4.41 -3.80
CA HIS A 255 14.96 -5.14 -5.02
C HIS A 255 16.35 -4.80 -5.58
N SER A 256 16.73 -3.52 -5.57
CA SER A 256 18.06 -3.09 -6.03
C SER A 256 19.19 -3.66 -5.17
N LEU A 257 19.03 -3.71 -3.84
CA LEU A 257 20.01 -4.34 -2.95
C LEU A 257 20.11 -5.86 -3.20
N THR A 258 19.00 -6.52 -3.53
CA THR A 258 19.03 -7.95 -3.91
C THR A 258 19.77 -8.17 -5.23
N ASN A 259 19.61 -7.27 -6.20
CA ASN A 259 20.36 -7.31 -7.45
C ASN A 259 21.84 -7.00 -7.22
N PHE A 260 22.14 -6.01 -6.37
CA PHE A 260 23.51 -5.70 -6.02
C PHE A 260 24.22 -6.89 -5.33
N LYS A 261 23.52 -7.65 -4.47
CA LYS A 261 24.08 -8.89 -3.90
C LYS A 261 24.60 -9.82 -4.99
N LYS A 262 23.84 -10.04 -6.06
CA LYS A 262 24.25 -10.92 -7.17
C LYS A 262 25.52 -10.40 -7.86
N ILE A 263 25.60 -9.06 -8.05
CA ILE A 263 26.78 -8.41 -8.64
C ILE A 263 27.97 -8.57 -7.70
N PHE A 264 27.80 -8.30 -6.41
CA PHE A 264 28.82 -8.41 -5.38
C PHE A 264 29.40 -9.83 -5.30
N ASP A 265 28.53 -10.85 -5.28
CA ASP A 265 28.93 -12.27 -5.25
C ASP A 265 29.72 -12.64 -6.52
N MET A 266 29.30 -12.17 -7.70
CA MET A 266 29.97 -12.40 -8.97
C MET A 266 31.36 -11.73 -9.01
N VAL A 267 31.42 -10.47 -8.58
CA VAL A 267 32.68 -9.70 -8.57
C VAL A 267 33.69 -10.32 -7.59
N ASN A 268 33.27 -10.65 -6.39
CA ASN A 268 34.17 -11.27 -5.41
C ASN A 268 34.69 -12.64 -5.88
N LYS A 269 33.86 -13.40 -6.60
CA LYS A 269 34.30 -14.69 -7.18
C LYS A 269 35.31 -14.53 -8.32
N SER A 270 35.10 -13.57 -9.19
CA SER A 270 35.91 -13.39 -10.40
C SER A 270 37.09 -12.43 -10.20
N TYR A 271 36.96 -11.47 -9.30
CA TYR A 271 37.89 -10.38 -9.04
C TYR A 271 38.03 -10.09 -7.55
N PRO A 272 38.62 -10.99 -6.75
CA PRO A 272 38.64 -10.90 -5.28
C PRO A 272 39.31 -9.64 -4.71
N ASN A 273 40.15 -8.97 -5.52
CA ASN A 273 40.86 -7.74 -5.12
C ASN A 273 40.23 -6.48 -5.73
N THR A 274 38.93 -6.50 -6.03
CA THR A 274 38.24 -5.34 -6.57
C THR A 274 38.29 -4.14 -5.63
N ASN A 275 38.70 -2.97 -6.18
CA ASN A 275 38.77 -1.74 -5.39
C ASN A 275 37.41 -1.38 -4.79
N HIS A 276 37.41 -0.99 -3.51
CA HIS A 276 36.22 -0.61 -2.76
C HIS A 276 35.43 0.50 -3.46
N ARG A 277 36.06 1.49 -4.08
CA ARG A 277 35.41 2.55 -4.86
C ARG A 277 34.63 2.02 -6.07
N VAL A 278 35.14 0.98 -6.72
CA VAL A 278 34.44 0.33 -7.85
C VAL A 278 33.14 -0.31 -7.34
N LEU A 279 33.20 -1.03 -6.23
CA LEU A 279 32.02 -1.63 -5.60
C LEU A 279 30.99 -0.57 -5.16
N GLN A 280 31.44 0.57 -4.62
CA GLN A 280 30.58 1.71 -4.29
C GLN A 280 29.88 2.26 -5.54
N THR A 281 30.60 2.44 -6.64
CA THR A 281 30.02 2.89 -7.92
C THR A 281 28.98 1.90 -8.43
N MET A 282 29.28 0.60 -8.39
CA MET A 282 28.32 -0.45 -8.77
C MET A 282 27.07 -0.43 -7.89
N LEU A 283 27.21 -0.20 -6.58
CA LEU A 283 26.09 -0.08 -5.65
C LEU A 283 25.18 1.11 -6.01
N ILE A 284 25.77 2.31 -6.16
CA ILE A 284 25.03 3.53 -6.54
C ILE A 284 24.32 3.29 -7.88
N PHE A 285 25.04 2.79 -8.87
CA PHE A 285 24.49 2.54 -10.19
C PHE A 285 23.32 1.56 -10.15
N THR A 286 23.46 0.44 -9.41
CA THR A 286 22.41 -0.56 -9.30
C THR A 286 21.16 0.02 -8.66
N ILE A 287 21.29 0.84 -7.61
CA ILE A 287 20.17 1.50 -6.96
C ILE A 287 19.53 2.50 -7.93
N ALA A 288 20.31 3.42 -8.49
CA ALA A 288 19.82 4.49 -9.35
C ALA A 288 19.08 3.96 -10.59
N ILE A 289 19.70 3.02 -11.31
CA ILE A 289 19.08 2.40 -12.49
C ILE A 289 17.78 1.65 -12.14
N SER A 290 17.75 0.97 -11.01
CA SER A 290 16.51 0.30 -10.57
C SER A 290 15.37 1.29 -10.38
N PHE A 291 15.65 2.49 -9.86
CA PHE A 291 14.66 3.53 -9.70
C PHE A 291 14.24 4.15 -11.04
N GLU A 292 15.16 4.45 -11.93
CA GLU A 292 14.87 5.05 -13.23
C GLU A 292 14.07 4.12 -14.15
N ILE A 293 14.38 2.81 -14.15
CA ILE A 293 13.61 1.79 -14.89
C ILE A 293 12.20 1.69 -14.31
N LYS A 294 12.05 1.64 -12.99
CA LYS A 294 10.73 1.54 -12.34
C LYS A 294 9.89 2.81 -12.47
N ALA A 295 10.54 3.96 -12.61
CA ALA A 295 9.88 5.23 -12.92
C ALA A 295 9.49 5.35 -14.42
N GLY A 296 9.80 4.37 -15.26
CA GLY A 296 9.52 4.39 -16.70
C GLY A 296 10.39 5.35 -17.52
N LYS A 297 11.41 5.94 -16.92
CA LYS A 297 12.28 6.90 -17.61
C LYS A 297 13.30 6.22 -18.50
N ILE A 298 13.73 5.03 -18.14
CA ILE A 298 14.66 4.21 -18.89
C ILE A 298 14.05 2.84 -19.16
N THR A 299 14.01 2.44 -20.43
CA THR A 299 13.57 1.11 -20.83
C THR A 299 14.75 0.14 -20.81
N LYS A 300 14.48 -1.15 -20.56
CA LYS A 300 15.53 -2.19 -20.55
C LYS A 300 16.28 -2.27 -21.87
N ASP A 301 15.59 -2.05 -22.98
CA ASP A 301 16.14 -2.13 -24.33
C ASP A 301 17.25 -1.10 -24.58
N LYS A 302 17.22 0.05 -23.91
CA LYS A 302 18.28 1.06 -23.98
C LYS A 302 19.62 0.56 -23.42
N PHE A 303 19.61 -0.45 -22.54
CA PHE A 303 20.83 -1.04 -21.98
C PHE A 303 21.38 -2.18 -22.84
N VAL A 304 20.51 -2.92 -23.52
CA VAL A 304 20.95 -4.04 -24.39
C VAL A 304 21.78 -3.56 -25.56
N ASN A 305 21.56 -2.32 -26.01
CA ASN A 305 22.19 -1.72 -27.17
C ASN A 305 23.37 -0.77 -26.87
N ILE A 306 23.87 -0.76 -25.62
CA ILE A 306 25.02 0.05 -25.25
C ILE A 306 26.27 -0.63 -25.78
N ASN A 307 26.86 -0.07 -26.83
CA ASN A 307 28.06 -0.62 -27.48
C ASN A 307 29.35 0.18 -27.19
N ASN A 308 29.21 1.35 -26.58
CA ASN A 308 30.35 2.22 -26.30
C ASN A 308 30.16 3.10 -25.02
N ASN A 309 31.28 3.68 -24.55
CA ASN A 309 31.30 4.51 -23.36
C ASN A 309 30.50 5.81 -23.48
N GLU A 310 30.30 6.36 -24.68
CA GLU A 310 29.59 7.60 -24.90
C GLU A 310 28.06 7.40 -24.76
N GLU A 311 27.54 6.28 -25.28
CA GLU A 311 26.13 5.89 -25.06
C GLU A 311 25.83 5.62 -23.57
N TYR A 312 26.79 4.97 -22.90
CA TYR A 312 26.70 4.77 -21.44
C TYR A 312 26.66 6.08 -20.67
N LYS A 313 27.56 7.04 -20.99
CA LYS A 313 27.56 8.37 -20.39
C LYS A 313 26.27 9.13 -20.67
N ALA A 314 25.74 9.04 -21.90
CA ALA A 314 24.47 9.70 -22.24
C ALA A 314 23.31 9.22 -21.39
N ILE A 315 23.24 7.93 -21.09
CA ILE A 315 22.22 7.35 -20.16
C ILE A 315 22.44 7.86 -18.73
N LEU A 316 23.66 7.92 -18.27
CA LEU A 316 23.99 8.45 -16.93
C LEU A 316 23.63 9.93 -16.80
N VAL A 317 23.90 10.74 -17.82
CA VAL A 317 23.59 12.18 -17.84
C VAL A 317 22.10 12.43 -17.91
N SER A 318 21.33 11.58 -18.58
CA SER A 318 19.86 11.68 -18.65
C SER A 318 19.17 11.36 -17.32
N SER A 319 19.86 10.69 -16.39
CA SER A 319 19.37 10.32 -15.08
C SER A 319 19.71 11.40 -14.05
N ARG A 320 18.70 12.04 -13.46
CA ARG A 320 18.87 13.09 -12.42
C ARG A 320 19.67 12.63 -11.21
N VAL A 321 19.72 11.32 -10.95
CA VAL A 321 20.41 10.74 -9.80
C VAL A 321 21.93 10.88 -9.91
N PHE A 322 22.46 11.01 -11.13
CA PHE A 322 23.89 11.09 -11.40
C PHE A 322 24.41 12.53 -11.59
N MET A 323 23.53 13.53 -11.78
CA MET A 323 23.96 14.91 -12.08
C MET A 323 24.62 15.65 -10.91
N ASP A 324 24.34 15.26 -9.65
CA ASP A 324 24.81 15.99 -8.45
C ASP A 324 26.11 15.45 -7.83
N ASN A 325 26.82 14.55 -8.48
CA ASN A 325 28.06 13.96 -7.96
C ASN A 325 29.34 14.49 -8.67
N ARG A 326 29.28 15.73 -9.19
CA ARG A 326 30.47 16.44 -9.69
C ARG A 326 30.92 17.50 -8.71
#